data_96835f136c5dac20bad2e7da1d9df109
#
_entry.id   96835f136c5dac20bad2e7da1d9df109
#
_cell.length_a   1.000
_cell.length_b   1.000
_cell.length_c   1.000
_cell.angle_alpha   90.00
_cell.angle_beta   90.00
_cell.angle_gamma   90.00
#
_symmetry.space_group_name_H-M   'P 1'
#
loop_
_entity.id
_entity.type
_entity.pdbx_description
1 polymer ?
#
loop_
_entity_poly.entity_id
_entity_poly.type
_entity_poly.pdbx_seq_one_letter_code
_entity_poly.pdbx_strand_id
1 'polypeptide(L)'
;MSQRLRGMEYAVRGRVVIEADRITDQLTLGEATYPFDHIVYTNIGNPHAVGQKPLTWPRQVLALADLPDDVGVDHPDVHKLFPADAIRRAKQIKQGLGGGGTGAYSHSQGAKCFRDDIAAFIQERDGGIICHPEDLFITNGASAAIEMVLQALLADTTWYGCFFVL
;
A
#
# COMPACT_ATOMS: atom_id res chain seq x y z
N MET A 1 0.95 -1.46 29.01
CA MET A 1 0.45 -0.58 27.92
C MET A 1 0.39 0.85 28.44
N SER A 2 0.97 1.81 27.70
CA SER A 2 1.00 3.24 28.07
C SER A 2 -0.43 3.79 28.23
N GLN A 3 -0.65 4.65 29.25
CA GLN A 3 -1.94 5.33 29.43
C GLN A 3 -2.29 6.25 28.26
N ARG A 4 -1.28 6.83 27.60
CA ARG A 4 -1.46 7.65 26.38
C ARG A 4 -2.01 6.82 25.23
N LEU A 5 -1.54 5.59 25.04
CA LEU A 5 -2.04 4.66 24.02
C LEU A 5 -3.49 4.21 24.32
N ARG A 6 -3.83 4.05 25.61
CA ARG A 6 -5.21 3.71 26.00
C ARG A 6 -6.21 4.84 25.77
N GLY A 7 -5.75 6.09 25.85
CA GLY A 7 -6.58 7.28 25.64
C GLY A 7 -6.59 7.78 24.19
N MET A 8 -5.89 7.12 23.28
CA MET A 8 -5.85 7.54 21.89
C MET A 8 -7.16 7.18 21.17
N GLU A 9 -7.86 8.19 20.68
CA GLU A 9 -9.05 8.00 19.85
C GLU A 9 -8.66 7.96 18.37
N TYR A 10 -9.07 6.90 17.69
CA TYR A 10 -8.93 6.79 16.25
C TYR A 10 -10.26 7.14 15.59
N ALA A 11 -10.37 8.37 15.11
CA ALA A 11 -11.64 8.96 14.64
C ALA A 11 -12.33 8.16 13.52
N VAL A 12 -11.55 7.47 12.65
CA VAL A 12 -12.08 6.66 11.55
C VAL A 12 -12.89 5.45 12.05
N ARG A 13 -12.62 4.97 13.28
CA ARG A 13 -13.33 3.86 13.95
C ARG A 13 -13.85 4.28 15.32
N GLY A 14 -14.35 5.53 15.41
CA GLY A 14 -14.92 6.07 16.61
C GLY A 14 -16.31 5.53 16.92
N ARG A 15 -16.95 6.11 17.94
CA ARG A 15 -18.26 5.67 18.46
C ARG A 15 -19.37 5.53 17.41
N VAL A 16 -19.40 6.45 16.42
CA VAL A 16 -20.40 6.42 15.34
C VAL A 16 -20.27 5.15 14.49
N VAL A 17 -19.03 4.76 14.16
CA VAL A 17 -18.78 3.54 13.36
C VAL A 17 -19.12 2.29 14.16
N ILE A 18 -18.72 2.24 15.43
CA ILE A 18 -19.05 1.11 16.33
C ILE A 18 -20.58 0.93 16.44
N GLU A 19 -21.33 2.03 16.56
CA GLU A 19 -22.78 1.96 16.60
C GLU A 19 -23.38 1.55 15.26
N ALA A 20 -22.81 2.01 14.14
CA ALA A 20 -23.20 1.58 12.80
C ALA A 20 -22.99 0.08 12.60
N ASP A 21 -21.85 -0.47 13.06
CA ASP A 21 -21.57 -1.91 13.02
C ASP A 21 -22.62 -2.69 13.85
N ARG A 22 -22.91 -2.24 15.07
CA ARG A 22 -23.94 -2.85 15.93
C ARG A 22 -25.31 -2.88 15.27
N ILE A 23 -25.72 -1.78 14.63
CA ILE A 23 -27.01 -1.70 13.92
C ILE A 23 -27.00 -2.64 12.71
N THR A 24 -25.89 -2.71 11.97
CA THR A 24 -25.76 -3.61 10.82
C THR A 24 -25.92 -5.08 11.24
N ASP A 25 -25.31 -5.47 12.37
CA ASP A 25 -25.46 -6.82 12.92
C ASP A 25 -26.91 -7.11 13.30
N GLN A 26 -27.59 -6.19 13.98
CA GLN A 26 -28.99 -6.35 14.37
C GLN A 26 -29.94 -6.45 13.16
N LEU A 27 -29.71 -5.66 12.10
CA LEU A 27 -30.45 -5.77 10.85
C LEU A 27 -30.25 -7.13 10.19
N THR A 28 -29.00 -7.60 10.16
CA THR A 28 -28.63 -8.89 9.53
C THR A 28 -29.26 -10.08 10.27
N LEU A 29 -29.29 -10.02 11.60
CA LEU A 29 -29.87 -11.06 12.47
C LEU A 29 -31.39 -10.97 12.62
N GLY A 30 -32.01 -9.88 12.16
CA GLY A 30 -33.44 -9.62 12.34
C GLY A 30 -33.84 -9.34 13.80
N GLU A 31 -32.89 -8.89 14.62
CA GLU A 31 -33.07 -8.68 16.07
C GLU A 31 -33.70 -7.33 16.38
N ALA A 32 -33.68 -6.38 15.44
CA ALA A 32 -34.27 -5.06 15.59
C ALA A 32 -34.87 -4.55 14.29
N THR A 33 -35.94 -3.72 14.41
CA THR A 33 -36.59 -3.06 13.28
C THR A 33 -36.20 -1.58 13.26
N TYR A 34 -35.62 -1.13 12.14
CA TYR A 34 -35.29 0.26 11.87
C TYR A 34 -36.09 0.78 10.68
N PRO A 35 -36.25 2.11 10.50
CA PRO A 35 -36.96 2.68 9.34
C PRO A 35 -36.11 2.59 8.04
N PHE A 36 -35.04 1.82 8.03
CA PHE A 36 -34.11 1.54 6.92
C PHE A 36 -33.66 0.08 7.01
N ASP A 37 -33.16 -0.47 5.91
CA ASP A 37 -32.75 -1.87 5.79
C ASP A 37 -31.23 -2.07 5.74
N HIS A 38 -30.47 -0.98 5.56
CA HIS A 38 -29.01 -1.05 5.54
C HIS A 38 -28.35 0.26 5.97
N ILE A 39 -27.08 0.17 6.37
CA ILE A 39 -26.20 1.31 6.68
C ILE A 39 -25.27 1.58 5.49
N VAL A 40 -25.14 2.85 5.10
CA VAL A 40 -24.15 3.30 4.11
C VAL A 40 -22.94 3.86 4.84
N TYR A 41 -21.82 3.17 4.74
CA TYR A 41 -20.54 3.60 5.34
C TYR A 41 -19.83 4.59 4.43
N THR A 42 -19.59 5.80 4.92
CA THR A 42 -18.89 6.87 4.18
C THR A 42 -17.62 7.37 4.89
N ASN A 43 -17.27 6.74 6.01
CA ASN A 43 -16.09 7.09 6.82
C ASN A 43 -14.75 6.67 6.18
N ILE A 44 -14.77 5.66 5.31
CA ILE A 44 -13.62 5.21 4.52
C ILE A 44 -14.06 5.06 3.07
N GLY A 45 -13.27 5.62 2.14
CA GLY A 45 -13.49 5.41 0.72
C GLY A 45 -13.22 3.95 0.34
N ASN A 46 -14.25 3.26 -0.12
CA ASN A 46 -14.12 1.88 -0.61
C ASN A 46 -14.79 1.74 -1.99
N PRO A 47 -14.09 2.08 -3.08
CA PRO A 47 -14.65 2.00 -4.42
C PRO A 47 -15.11 0.59 -4.80
N HIS A 48 -14.44 -0.45 -4.31
CA HIS A 48 -14.84 -1.84 -4.59
C HIS A 48 -16.19 -2.22 -3.96
N ALA A 49 -16.52 -1.64 -2.80
CA ALA A 49 -17.83 -1.87 -2.17
C ALA A 49 -18.99 -1.30 -2.99
N VAL A 50 -18.73 -0.32 -3.86
CA VAL A 50 -19.72 0.27 -4.77
C VAL A 50 -19.55 -0.20 -6.22
N GLY A 51 -18.91 -1.35 -6.42
CA GLY A 51 -18.85 -2.05 -7.71
C GLY A 51 -17.68 -1.67 -8.62
N GLN A 52 -16.71 -0.88 -8.17
CA GLN A 52 -15.51 -0.63 -8.95
C GLN A 52 -14.70 -1.93 -9.09
N LYS A 53 -14.35 -2.28 -10.32
CA LYS A 53 -13.49 -3.43 -10.58
C LYS A 53 -12.05 -3.15 -10.12
N PRO A 54 -11.33 -4.16 -9.60
CA PRO A 54 -9.92 -4.04 -9.28
C PRO A 54 -9.08 -3.60 -10.48
N LEU A 55 -8.02 -2.82 -10.23
CA LEU A 55 -6.98 -2.57 -11.22
C LEU A 55 -6.23 -3.90 -11.47
N THR A 56 -6.56 -4.57 -12.55
CA THR A 56 -6.11 -5.95 -12.80
C THR A 56 -4.64 -6.02 -13.19
N TRP A 57 -4.17 -5.13 -14.05
CA TRP A 57 -2.80 -5.18 -14.56
C TRP A 57 -1.72 -5.12 -13.46
N PRO A 58 -1.74 -4.21 -12.48
CA PRO A 58 -0.76 -4.21 -11.39
C PRO A 58 -0.77 -5.51 -10.58
N ARG A 59 -1.95 -6.11 -10.38
CA ARG A 59 -2.08 -7.40 -9.67
C ARG A 59 -1.46 -8.55 -10.46
N GLN A 60 -1.60 -8.55 -11.77
CA GLN A 60 -0.98 -9.54 -12.66
C GLN A 60 0.56 -9.43 -12.62
N VAL A 61 1.08 -8.19 -12.67
CA VAL A 61 2.53 -7.95 -12.55
C VAL A 61 3.05 -8.42 -11.21
N LEU A 62 2.36 -8.09 -10.09
CA LEU A 62 2.77 -8.53 -8.75
C LEU A 62 2.74 -10.05 -8.62
N ALA A 63 1.67 -10.69 -9.05
CA ALA A 63 1.57 -12.15 -9.02
C ALA A 63 2.74 -12.83 -9.75
N LEU A 64 3.07 -12.35 -10.96
CA LEU A 64 4.18 -12.87 -11.74
C LEU A 64 5.54 -12.56 -11.14
N ALA A 65 5.70 -11.41 -10.48
CA ALA A 65 6.96 -11.03 -9.83
C ALA A 65 7.23 -11.88 -8.57
N ASP A 66 6.18 -12.31 -7.87
CA ASP A 66 6.29 -13.11 -6.65
C ASP A 66 6.45 -14.62 -6.93
N LEU A 67 5.96 -15.11 -8.06
CA LEU A 67 6.09 -16.51 -8.41
C LEU A 67 7.52 -16.89 -8.82
N PRO A 68 7.98 -18.13 -8.55
CA PRO A 68 9.17 -18.68 -9.18
C PRO A 68 9.09 -18.59 -10.72
N ASP A 69 10.23 -18.48 -11.38
CA ASP A 69 10.27 -18.22 -12.83
C ASP A 69 9.61 -19.32 -13.65
N ASP A 70 9.84 -20.58 -13.29
CA ASP A 70 9.32 -21.77 -13.97
C ASP A 70 7.80 -21.94 -13.88
N VAL A 71 7.18 -21.43 -12.83
CA VAL A 71 5.71 -21.44 -12.65
C VAL A 71 5.07 -20.07 -12.89
N GLY A 72 5.87 -19.06 -13.17
CA GLY A 72 5.49 -17.67 -13.43
C GLY A 72 5.92 -17.20 -14.82
N VAL A 73 6.84 -16.28 -14.86
CA VAL A 73 7.24 -15.52 -16.07
C VAL A 73 7.84 -16.37 -17.20
N ASP A 74 8.36 -17.57 -16.91
CA ASP A 74 8.97 -18.49 -17.87
C ASP A 74 8.11 -19.77 -18.08
N HIS A 75 6.92 -19.84 -17.45
CA HIS A 75 6.01 -20.95 -17.69
C HIS A 75 5.55 -20.98 -19.17
N PRO A 76 5.57 -22.15 -19.85
CA PRO A 76 5.25 -22.26 -21.28
C PRO A 76 3.88 -21.67 -21.66
N ASP A 77 2.92 -21.75 -20.77
CA ASP A 77 1.54 -21.29 -21.00
C ASP A 77 1.23 -19.93 -20.37
N VAL A 78 2.22 -19.21 -19.82
CA VAL A 78 2.00 -17.93 -19.13
C VAL A 78 1.26 -16.91 -20.00
N HIS A 79 1.55 -16.90 -21.31
CA HIS A 79 0.92 -16.00 -22.27
C HIS A 79 -0.57 -16.28 -22.52
N LYS A 80 -1.09 -17.44 -22.08
CA LYS A 80 -2.52 -17.77 -22.12
C LYS A 80 -3.30 -17.15 -20.96
N LEU A 81 -2.60 -16.82 -19.85
CA LEU A 81 -3.21 -16.34 -18.61
C LEU A 81 -2.92 -14.85 -18.37
N PHE A 82 -1.79 -14.36 -18.85
CA PHE A 82 -1.31 -13.00 -18.57
C PHE A 82 -0.98 -12.24 -19.86
N PRO A 83 -1.26 -10.93 -19.92
CA PRO A 83 -0.90 -10.12 -21.07
C PRO A 83 0.62 -9.94 -21.18
N ALA A 84 1.11 -9.83 -22.41
CA ALA A 84 2.53 -9.78 -22.70
C ALA A 84 3.29 -8.64 -22.02
N ASP A 85 2.64 -7.50 -21.83
CA ASP A 85 3.22 -6.34 -21.16
C ASP A 85 3.36 -6.56 -19.63
N ALA A 86 2.42 -7.27 -19.01
CA ALA A 86 2.53 -7.66 -17.60
C ALA A 86 3.68 -8.66 -17.39
N ILE A 87 3.82 -9.65 -18.28
CA ILE A 87 4.93 -10.62 -18.25
C ILE A 87 6.26 -9.89 -18.40
N ARG A 88 6.37 -8.99 -19.38
CA ARG A 88 7.58 -8.19 -19.62
C ARG A 88 7.92 -7.33 -18.41
N ARG A 89 6.92 -6.66 -17.81
CA ARG A 89 7.14 -5.82 -16.62
C ARG A 89 7.58 -6.64 -15.42
N ALA A 90 6.99 -7.79 -15.19
CA ALA A 90 7.40 -8.69 -14.11
C ALA A 90 8.84 -9.16 -14.28
N LYS A 91 9.26 -9.53 -15.50
CA LYS A 91 10.65 -9.87 -15.80
C LYS A 91 11.63 -8.73 -15.52
N GLN A 92 11.27 -7.49 -15.90
CA GLN A 92 12.08 -6.31 -15.61
C GLN A 92 12.25 -6.10 -14.09
N ILE A 93 11.16 -6.26 -13.33
CA ILE A 93 11.18 -6.14 -11.86
C ILE A 93 12.11 -7.22 -11.27
N LYS A 94 11.94 -8.49 -11.65
CA LYS A 94 12.76 -9.59 -11.13
C LYS A 94 14.25 -9.37 -11.44
N GLN A 95 14.59 -8.91 -12.63
CA GLN A 95 15.96 -8.54 -13.01
C GLN A 95 16.47 -7.38 -12.16
N GLY A 96 15.68 -6.33 -11.97
CA GLY A 96 16.03 -5.16 -11.16
C GLY A 96 16.21 -5.47 -9.68
N LEU A 97 15.61 -6.56 -9.20
CA LEU A 97 15.79 -7.09 -7.85
C LEU A 97 16.94 -8.11 -7.74
N GLY A 98 17.73 -8.28 -8.78
CA GLY A 98 18.87 -9.20 -8.79
C GLY A 98 18.50 -10.67 -9.03
N GLY A 99 17.34 -10.95 -9.60
CA GLY A 99 16.89 -12.30 -9.98
C GLY A 99 16.34 -13.15 -8.83
N GLY A 100 16.44 -12.69 -7.59
CA GLY A 100 15.97 -13.43 -6.41
C GLY A 100 14.47 -13.25 -6.10
N GLY A 101 13.73 -12.49 -6.91
CA GLY A 101 12.35 -12.15 -6.66
C GLY A 101 12.16 -11.14 -5.51
N THR A 102 10.92 -11.01 -5.04
CA THR A 102 10.50 -10.00 -4.04
C THR A 102 10.86 -10.36 -2.60
N GLY A 103 11.26 -11.60 -2.33
CA GLY A 103 11.59 -12.10 -0.98
C GLY A 103 13.01 -11.80 -0.52
N ALA A 104 13.90 -11.32 -1.40
CA ALA A 104 15.27 -11.02 -1.06
C ALA A 104 15.43 -9.66 -0.36
N TYR A 105 16.53 -9.52 0.39
CA TYR A 105 16.90 -8.24 0.99
C TYR A 105 17.12 -7.20 -0.11
N SER A 106 16.50 -6.03 0.03
CA SER A 106 16.57 -4.94 -0.94
C SER A 106 17.24 -3.69 -0.34
N HIS A 107 17.54 -2.72 -1.20
CA HIS A 107 18.16 -1.47 -0.77
C HIS A 107 17.24 -0.67 0.16
N SER A 108 17.80 -0.04 1.22
CA SER A 108 17.04 0.69 2.24
C SER A 108 16.20 1.86 1.70
N GLN A 109 16.61 2.46 0.59
CA GLN A 109 15.82 3.48 -0.11
C GLN A 109 14.72 2.88 -1.02
N GLY A 110 14.64 1.57 -1.13
CA GLY A 110 13.84 0.86 -2.11
C GLY A 110 14.66 0.44 -3.36
N ALA A 111 14.12 -0.50 -4.12
CA ALA A 111 14.79 -1.04 -5.28
C ALA A 111 15.13 0.04 -6.33
N LYS A 112 16.34 0.00 -6.86
CA LYS A 112 16.82 1.03 -7.80
C LYS A 112 15.96 1.13 -9.05
N CYS A 113 15.49 0.00 -9.60
CA CYS A 113 14.64 0.00 -10.79
C CYS A 113 13.32 0.78 -10.59
N PHE A 114 12.73 0.76 -9.40
CA PHE A 114 11.55 1.57 -9.11
C PHE A 114 11.90 3.04 -8.88
N ARG A 115 13.02 3.34 -8.24
CA ARG A 115 13.47 4.72 -8.05
C ARG A 115 13.81 5.40 -9.37
N ASP A 116 14.44 4.66 -10.31
CA ASP A 116 14.73 5.14 -11.66
C ASP A 116 13.43 5.49 -12.42
N ASP A 117 12.43 4.59 -12.38
CA ASP A 117 11.13 4.82 -13.02
C ASP A 117 10.40 6.04 -12.41
N ILE A 118 10.43 6.17 -11.09
CA ILE A 118 9.80 7.29 -10.37
C ILE A 118 10.51 8.60 -10.68
N ALA A 119 11.84 8.62 -10.70
CA ALA A 119 12.61 9.81 -11.04
C ALA A 119 12.33 10.28 -12.46
N ALA A 120 12.27 9.36 -13.42
CA ALA A 120 11.91 9.65 -14.80
C ALA A 120 10.50 10.24 -14.91
N PHE A 121 9.52 9.65 -14.19
CA PHE A 121 8.15 10.16 -14.16
C PHE A 121 8.06 11.56 -13.54
N ILE A 122 8.76 11.82 -12.44
CA ILE A 122 8.78 13.14 -11.79
C ILE A 122 9.39 14.19 -12.74
N GLN A 123 10.51 13.85 -13.39
CA GLN A 123 11.16 14.74 -14.34
C GLN A 123 10.24 15.08 -15.52
N GLU A 124 9.53 14.10 -16.07
CA GLU A 124 8.56 14.32 -17.14
C GLU A 124 7.39 15.22 -16.67
N ARG A 125 6.78 14.88 -15.51
CA ARG A 125 5.67 15.62 -14.93
C ARG A 125 6.01 17.08 -14.67
N ASP A 126 7.22 17.36 -14.18
CA ASP A 126 7.66 18.68 -13.74
C ASP A 126 8.39 19.47 -14.86
N GLY A 127 8.15 19.12 -16.13
CA GLY A 127 8.63 19.89 -17.27
C GLY A 127 10.13 19.79 -17.53
N GLY A 128 10.77 18.67 -17.14
CA GLY A 128 12.19 18.41 -17.38
C GLY A 128 13.12 18.79 -16.22
N ILE A 129 12.55 19.19 -15.06
CA ILE A 129 13.36 19.41 -13.85
C ILE A 129 13.97 18.07 -13.43
N ILE A 130 15.29 18.02 -13.30
CA ILE A 130 16.02 16.79 -12.99
C ILE A 130 15.62 16.29 -11.61
N CYS A 131 15.23 15.02 -11.54
CA CYS A 131 15.03 14.27 -10.32
C CYS A 131 16.05 13.13 -10.26
N HIS A 132 16.86 13.08 -9.22
CA HIS A 132 17.85 12.02 -9.05
C HIS A 132 17.26 10.84 -8.29
N PRO A 133 17.42 9.58 -8.76
CA PRO A 133 16.93 8.41 -8.05
C PRO A 133 17.50 8.25 -6.64
N GLU A 134 18.69 8.79 -6.40
CA GLU A 134 19.39 8.78 -5.10
C GLU A 134 18.70 9.66 -4.06
N ASP A 135 17.90 10.63 -4.47
CA ASP A 135 17.13 11.52 -3.58
C ASP A 135 15.75 10.94 -3.20
N LEU A 136 15.44 9.74 -3.69
CA LEU A 136 14.16 9.07 -3.48
C LEU A 136 14.23 7.98 -2.43
N PHE A 137 13.26 7.98 -1.52
CA PHE A 137 13.01 6.91 -0.55
C PHE A 137 11.61 6.36 -0.75
N ILE A 138 11.51 5.05 -1.03
CA ILE A 138 10.23 4.36 -1.19
C ILE A 138 9.80 3.85 0.17
N THR A 139 8.56 4.17 0.56
CA THR A 139 7.99 3.81 1.86
C THR A 139 6.68 3.03 1.71
N ASN A 140 6.22 2.42 2.80
CA ASN A 140 4.92 1.75 2.89
C ASN A 140 3.75 2.76 2.97
N GLY A 141 3.66 3.63 1.98
CA GLY A 141 2.62 4.64 1.89
C GLY A 141 2.99 5.97 2.55
N ALA A 142 2.12 6.97 2.37
CA ALA A 142 2.34 8.35 2.79
C ALA A 142 2.52 8.51 4.31
N SER A 143 1.81 7.72 5.12
CA SER A 143 1.93 7.82 6.59
C SER A 143 3.33 7.52 7.09
N ALA A 144 3.97 6.46 6.57
CA ALA A 144 5.35 6.14 6.92
C ALA A 144 6.34 7.21 6.43
N ALA A 145 6.13 7.75 5.23
CA ALA A 145 6.97 8.84 4.72
C ALA A 145 6.86 10.10 5.59
N ILE A 146 5.64 10.51 5.96
CA ILE A 146 5.39 11.66 6.82
C ILE A 146 6.05 11.47 8.18
N GLU A 147 5.90 10.28 8.78
CA GLU A 147 6.52 9.96 10.07
C GLU A 147 8.05 10.10 10.00
N MET A 148 8.70 9.52 8.99
CA MET A 148 10.15 9.62 8.80
C MET A 148 10.61 11.08 8.65
N VAL A 149 9.90 11.88 7.85
CA VAL A 149 10.22 13.30 7.65
C VAL A 149 10.05 14.09 8.96
N LEU A 150 8.95 13.85 9.69
CA LEU A 150 8.73 14.50 10.96
C LEU A 150 9.81 14.13 11.98
N GLN A 151 10.23 12.87 12.04
CA GLN A 151 11.33 12.43 12.90
C GLN A 151 12.65 13.13 12.56
N ALA A 152 12.93 13.33 11.27
CA ALA A 152 14.13 14.02 10.83
C ALA A 152 14.11 15.54 11.14
N LEU A 153 12.94 16.17 11.10
CA LEU A 153 12.78 17.60 11.28
C LEU A 153 12.56 18.02 12.74
N LEU A 154 11.89 17.18 13.54
CA LEU A 154 11.56 17.46 14.93
C LEU A 154 12.72 17.01 15.83
N ALA A 155 13.78 17.80 15.89
CA ALA A 155 14.92 17.58 16.77
C ALA A 155 14.62 18.15 18.17
N ASP A 156 13.81 17.46 18.98
CA ASP A 156 13.70 17.77 20.40
C ASP A 156 14.39 16.69 21.23
N THR A 157 15.34 17.09 22.06
CA THR A 157 16.11 16.20 22.94
C THR A 157 15.24 15.41 23.92
N THR A 158 14.02 15.84 24.17
CA THR A 158 13.05 15.15 25.03
C THR A 158 12.36 13.96 24.35
N TRP A 159 12.48 13.82 23.03
CA TRP A 159 11.79 12.79 22.23
C TRP A 159 12.59 11.52 21.98
N TYR A 160 13.90 11.53 22.16
CA TYR A 160 14.76 10.36 21.95
C TYR A 160 14.42 9.13 22.81
N GLY A 161 13.60 9.28 23.85
CA GLY A 161 13.15 8.18 24.70
C GLY A 161 11.92 7.41 24.21
N CYS A 162 11.21 7.89 23.18
CA CYS A 162 9.94 7.29 22.76
C CYS A 162 10.01 6.48 21.45
N PHE A 163 11.08 6.59 20.66
CA PHE A 163 11.15 5.99 19.31
C PHE A 163 11.91 4.66 19.22
N PHE A 164 12.50 4.19 20.31
CA PHE A 164 13.22 2.89 20.31
C PHE A 164 12.42 1.72 20.91
N VAL A 165 11.08 1.82 20.94
CA VAL A 165 10.22 0.71 21.37
C VAL A 165 9.14 0.46 20.32
N LEU A 166 9.53 -0.12 19.22
CA LEU A 166 8.65 -0.93 18.34
C LEU A 166 9.44 -2.16 17.91
#